data_95c93229014381ddd03dab58e5819eea
#
_entry.id   95c93229014381ddd03dab58e5819eea
#
_cell.length_a   1.000
_cell.length_b   1.000
_cell.length_c   1.000
_cell.angle_alpha   90.00
_cell.angle_beta   90.00
_cell.angle_gamma   90.00
#
_symmetry.space_group_name_H-M   'P 1'
#
loop_
_entity.id
_entity.type
_entity.pdbx_description
1 polymer ?
#
loop_
_entity_poly.entity_id
_entity_poly.type
_entity_poly.pdbx_seq_one_letter_code
_entity_poly.pdbx_strand_id
1 'polypeptide(L)'
;MNPVEIEEAVSALALEPFDPAEFPFQFLTAFGNKNTTIQRLRSGSTNASDVAGGVLQRNNIHLAACAPGEVEATLAALRESPKTASAKAKFVLATDGDSFQAEDLSGGGTVACAYSEFPDHFGFFLPLAGITTVEQIRESSFDIKATGRLNRLYVELLKIV
;
A
#
# COMPACT_ATOMS: atom_id res chain seq x y z
N MET A 1 1.88 -10.20 -11.01
CA MET A 1 2.27 -8.80 -11.17
C MET A 1 3.68 -8.61 -10.65
N ASN A 2 4.51 -7.88 -11.35
CA ASN A 2 5.90 -7.68 -10.94
C ASN A 2 6.07 -6.28 -10.33
N PRO A 3 7.20 -6.01 -9.65
CA PRO A 3 7.39 -4.70 -9.01
C PRO A 3 7.28 -3.51 -9.95
N VAL A 4 7.67 -3.65 -11.22
CA VAL A 4 7.57 -2.57 -12.20
C VAL A 4 6.12 -2.19 -12.43
N GLU A 5 5.27 -3.20 -12.62
CA GLU A 5 3.85 -2.97 -12.85
C GLU A 5 3.19 -2.33 -11.64
N ILE A 6 3.62 -2.74 -10.44
CA ILE A 6 3.10 -2.17 -9.20
C ILE A 6 3.51 -0.71 -9.08
N GLU A 7 4.77 -0.41 -9.36
CA GLU A 7 5.27 0.97 -9.30
C GLU A 7 4.49 1.87 -10.25
N GLU A 8 4.25 1.39 -11.47
CA GLU A 8 3.48 2.15 -12.45
C GLU A 8 2.05 2.37 -11.99
N ALA A 9 1.44 1.34 -11.41
CA ALA A 9 0.05 1.41 -10.97
C ALA A 9 -0.12 2.38 -9.80
N VAL A 10 0.77 2.32 -8.80
CA VAL A 10 0.66 3.23 -7.66
C VAL A 10 1.03 4.66 -8.05
N SER A 11 1.95 4.84 -9.00
CA SER A 11 2.30 6.17 -9.50
C SER A 11 1.10 6.80 -10.20
N ALA A 12 0.39 6.03 -11.01
CA ALA A 12 -0.82 6.51 -11.67
C ALA A 12 -1.90 6.85 -10.65
N LEU A 13 -2.06 6.01 -9.63
CA LEU A 13 -3.04 6.24 -8.58
C LEU A 13 -2.77 7.56 -7.83
N ALA A 14 -1.52 7.83 -7.51
CA ALA A 14 -1.15 9.04 -6.78
C ALA A 14 -1.39 10.30 -7.59
N LEU A 15 -1.46 10.21 -8.91
CA LEU A 15 -1.73 11.35 -9.78
C LEU A 15 -3.21 11.62 -9.97
N GLU A 16 -4.06 10.66 -9.60
CA GLU A 16 -5.51 10.84 -9.71
C GLU A 16 -6.04 11.61 -8.51
N PRO A 17 -7.17 12.31 -8.66
CA PRO A 17 -7.80 12.96 -7.51
C PRO A 17 -8.10 11.93 -6.42
N PHE A 18 -7.78 12.28 -5.19
CA PHE A 18 -8.00 11.38 -4.06
C PHE A 18 -9.50 11.22 -3.79
N ASP A 19 -9.98 9.99 -3.75
CA ASP A 19 -11.35 9.65 -3.41
C ASP A 19 -11.33 8.71 -2.21
N PRO A 20 -11.71 9.19 -1.02
CA PRO A 20 -11.61 8.36 0.18
C PRO A 20 -12.48 7.10 0.13
N ALA A 21 -13.56 7.13 -0.63
CA ALA A 21 -14.42 5.95 -0.75
C ALA A 21 -13.81 4.87 -1.65
N GLU A 22 -12.98 5.27 -2.60
CA GLU A 22 -12.40 4.36 -3.58
C GLU A 22 -10.95 3.99 -3.30
N PHE A 23 -10.23 4.81 -2.57
CA PHE A 23 -8.79 4.61 -2.38
C PHE A 23 -8.42 3.19 -1.90
N PRO A 24 -9.09 2.62 -0.87
CA PRO A 24 -8.69 1.29 -0.42
C PRO A 24 -8.75 0.25 -1.53
N PHE A 25 -9.77 0.32 -2.37
CA PHE A 25 -9.92 -0.64 -3.47
C PHE A 25 -8.93 -0.37 -4.60
N GLN A 26 -8.66 0.91 -4.87
CA GLN A 26 -7.67 1.29 -5.88
C GLN A 26 -6.27 0.84 -5.47
N PHE A 27 -5.95 0.99 -4.19
CA PHE A 27 -4.65 0.57 -3.67
C PHE A 27 -4.46 -0.94 -3.82
N LEU A 28 -5.46 -1.71 -3.41
CA LEU A 28 -5.39 -3.17 -3.52
C LEU A 28 -5.31 -3.63 -4.97
N THR A 29 -6.02 -2.96 -5.87
CA THR A 29 -5.96 -3.25 -7.29
C THR A 29 -4.55 -3.01 -7.82
N ALA A 30 -3.91 -1.93 -7.39
CA ALA A 30 -2.54 -1.61 -7.82
C ALA A 30 -1.55 -2.69 -7.41
N PHE A 31 -1.83 -3.39 -6.31
CA PHE A 31 -0.96 -4.47 -5.83
C PHE A 31 -1.39 -5.85 -6.35
N GLY A 32 -2.23 -5.89 -7.38
CA GLY A 32 -2.47 -7.12 -8.12
C GLY A 32 -3.71 -7.90 -7.73
N ASN A 33 -4.57 -7.36 -6.86
CA ASN A 33 -5.79 -8.04 -6.51
C ASN A 33 -6.75 -8.08 -7.70
N LYS A 34 -7.39 -9.23 -7.89
CA LYS A 34 -8.31 -9.43 -9.00
C LYS A 34 -9.61 -8.68 -8.75
N ASN A 35 -10.30 -8.34 -9.84
CA ASN A 35 -11.55 -7.63 -9.75
C ASN A 35 -12.59 -8.38 -8.91
N THR A 36 -12.63 -9.70 -8.99
CA THR A 36 -13.57 -10.49 -8.17
C THR A 36 -13.29 -10.34 -6.67
N THR A 37 -12.01 -10.31 -6.29
CA THR A 37 -11.62 -10.09 -4.90
C THR A 37 -12.05 -8.70 -4.43
N ILE A 38 -11.81 -7.70 -5.27
CA ILE A 38 -12.17 -6.31 -4.96
C ILE A 38 -13.69 -6.17 -4.80
N GLN A 39 -14.46 -6.81 -5.69
CA GLN A 39 -15.91 -6.73 -5.60
C GLN A 39 -16.45 -7.35 -4.30
N ARG A 40 -15.84 -8.44 -3.84
CA ARG A 40 -16.25 -9.05 -2.57
C ARG A 40 -15.95 -8.15 -1.39
N LEU A 41 -14.82 -7.48 -1.40
CA LEU A 41 -14.48 -6.51 -0.36
C LEU A 41 -15.44 -5.33 -0.40
N ARG A 42 -15.74 -4.83 -1.58
CA ARG A 42 -16.61 -3.67 -1.77
C ARG A 42 -18.05 -3.98 -1.31
N SER A 43 -18.53 -5.19 -1.58
CA SER A 43 -19.87 -5.60 -1.15
C SER A 43 -19.96 -5.90 0.33
N GLY A 44 -18.81 -6.02 1.00
CA GLY A 44 -18.76 -6.32 2.43
C GLY A 44 -18.71 -7.80 2.78
N SER A 45 -18.79 -8.71 1.77
CA SER A 45 -18.84 -10.13 2.08
C SER A 45 -17.53 -10.66 2.63
N THR A 46 -16.39 -10.06 2.25
CA THR A 46 -15.08 -10.48 2.75
C THR A 46 -14.35 -9.35 3.48
N ASN A 47 -15.00 -8.20 3.66
CA ASN A 47 -14.38 -7.10 4.41
C ASN A 47 -14.59 -7.33 5.89
N ALA A 48 -13.50 -7.60 6.61
CA ALA A 48 -13.53 -7.91 8.03
C ALA A 48 -13.34 -6.68 8.93
N SER A 49 -13.29 -5.47 8.35
CA SER A 49 -12.96 -4.26 9.10
C SER A 49 -14.06 -3.88 10.11
N ASP A 50 -13.64 -3.43 11.29
CA ASP A 50 -14.49 -2.82 12.28
C ASP A 50 -14.23 -1.32 12.43
N VAL A 51 -13.44 -0.73 11.52
CA VAL A 51 -13.11 0.69 11.54
C VAL A 51 -13.91 1.39 10.45
N ALA A 52 -14.49 2.55 10.79
CA ALA A 52 -15.29 3.31 9.82
C ALA A 52 -14.45 3.66 8.59
N GLY A 53 -14.95 3.35 7.41
CA GLY A 53 -14.23 3.58 6.15
C GLY A 53 -13.10 2.61 5.90
N GLY A 54 -12.92 1.60 6.77
CA GLY A 54 -11.83 0.67 6.66
C GLY A 54 -12.12 -0.52 5.76
N VAL A 55 -11.06 -1.07 5.19
CA VAL A 55 -11.12 -2.32 4.42
C VAL A 55 -10.07 -3.25 5.01
N LEU A 56 -10.49 -4.42 5.44
CA LEU A 56 -9.57 -5.42 6.03
C LEU A 56 -9.61 -6.68 5.17
N GLN A 57 -8.50 -6.91 4.46
CA GLN A 57 -8.32 -8.12 3.69
C GLN A 57 -7.50 -9.10 4.53
N ARG A 58 -8.05 -10.29 4.76
CA ARG A 58 -7.39 -11.29 5.60
C ARG A 58 -6.01 -11.63 5.07
N ASN A 59 -5.08 -11.77 5.99
CA ASN A 59 -3.68 -12.14 5.73
C ASN A 59 -2.90 -11.08 4.98
N ASN A 60 -3.48 -9.90 4.74
CA ASN A 60 -2.83 -8.86 3.98
C ASN A 60 -2.80 -7.53 4.72
N ILE A 61 -3.88 -6.76 4.69
CA ILE A 61 -3.79 -5.37 5.12
C ILE A 61 -5.13 -4.87 5.66
N HIS A 62 -5.06 -4.02 6.67
CA HIS A 62 -6.18 -3.25 7.17
C HIS A 62 -5.89 -1.78 6.86
N LEU A 63 -6.65 -1.19 5.95
CA LEU A 63 -6.39 0.18 5.51
C LEU A 63 -7.66 1.00 5.52
N ALA A 64 -7.50 2.32 5.66
CA ALA A 64 -8.62 3.25 5.71
C ALA A 64 -8.21 4.60 5.19
N ALA A 65 -9.12 5.26 4.47
CA ALA A 65 -9.02 6.68 4.18
C ALA A 65 -9.80 7.41 5.28
N CYS A 66 -9.30 8.57 5.67
CA CYS A 66 -9.87 9.31 6.80
C CYS A 66 -10.00 10.79 6.49
N ALA A 67 -10.59 11.54 7.42
CA ALA A 67 -10.74 12.97 7.30
C ALA A 67 -9.38 13.67 7.43
N PRO A 68 -9.22 14.86 6.86
CA PRO A 68 -7.97 15.60 6.96
C PRO A 68 -7.51 15.75 8.41
N GLY A 69 -6.24 15.47 8.64
CA GLY A 69 -5.63 15.60 9.96
C GLY A 69 -5.85 14.42 10.90
N GLU A 70 -6.53 13.36 10.44
CA GLU A 70 -6.84 12.22 11.31
C GLU A 70 -6.03 10.97 10.99
N VAL A 71 -4.96 11.11 10.22
CA VAL A 71 -4.18 9.95 9.79
C VAL A 71 -3.58 9.20 10.97
N GLU A 72 -2.98 9.89 11.91
CA GLU A 72 -2.36 9.26 13.08
C GLU A 72 -3.37 8.51 13.93
N ALA A 73 -4.51 9.17 14.21
CA ALA A 73 -5.55 8.55 15.03
C ALA A 73 -6.15 7.33 14.34
N THR A 74 -6.34 7.43 13.03
CA THR A 74 -6.88 6.33 12.24
C THR A 74 -5.89 5.17 12.18
N LEU A 75 -4.61 5.44 11.99
CA LEU A 75 -3.59 4.41 11.97
C LEU A 75 -3.55 3.67 13.31
N ALA A 76 -3.63 4.42 14.42
CA ALA A 76 -3.66 3.80 15.74
C ALA A 76 -4.89 2.91 15.92
N ALA A 77 -6.06 3.36 15.45
CA ALA A 77 -7.28 2.57 15.53
C ALA A 77 -7.15 1.27 14.73
N LEU A 78 -6.54 1.34 13.54
CA LEU A 78 -6.32 0.15 12.72
C LEU A 78 -5.37 -0.82 13.41
N ARG A 79 -4.28 -0.31 13.97
CA ARG A 79 -3.27 -1.13 14.64
C ARG A 79 -3.84 -1.82 15.88
N GLU A 80 -4.68 -1.12 16.63
CA GLU A 80 -5.22 -1.61 17.90
C GLU A 80 -6.50 -2.42 17.74
N SER A 81 -7.05 -2.48 16.53
CA SER A 81 -8.26 -3.23 16.28
C SER A 81 -8.04 -4.73 16.52
N PRO A 82 -8.91 -5.38 17.29
CA PRO A 82 -8.79 -6.85 17.47
C PRO A 82 -8.99 -7.59 16.15
N LYS A 83 -9.69 -7.00 15.18
CA LYS A 83 -9.88 -7.62 13.89
C LYS A 83 -8.58 -7.70 13.10
N THR A 84 -7.69 -6.70 13.26
CA THR A 84 -6.38 -6.72 12.62
C THR A 84 -5.59 -7.96 13.01
N ALA A 85 -5.55 -8.26 14.30
CA ALA A 85 -4.85 -9.44 14.79
C ALA A 85 -5.56 -10.72 14.37
N SER A 86 -6.88 -10.78 14.48
CA SER A 86 -7.62 -11.99 14.17
C SER A 86 -7.58 -12.33 12.69
N ALA A 87 -7.51 -11.33 11.81
CA ALA A 87 -7.40 -11.53 10.37
C ALA A 87 -5.94 -11.69 9.92
N LYS A 88 -4.99 -11.56 10.84
CA LYS A 88 -3.55 -11.71 10.55
C LYS A 88 -3.08 -10.75 9.48
N ALA A 89 -3.50 -9.50 9.57
CA ALA A 89 -3.07 -8.46 8.65
C ALA A 89 -1.56 -8.22 8.81
N LYS A 90 -0.87 -8.08 7.70
CA LYS A 90 0.58 -7.81 7.71
C LYS A 90 0.88 -6.33 7.79
N PHE A 91 -0.03 -5.49 7.36
CA PHE A 91 0.15 -4.05 7.30
C PHE A 91 -1.09 -3.33 7.81
N VAL A 92 -0.88 -2.12 8.34
CA VAL A 92 -1.96 -1.15 8.54
C VAL A 92 -1.57 0.12 7.79
N LEU A 93 -2.56 0.81 7.22
CA LEU A 93 -2.32 1.98 6.39
C LEU A 93 -3.47 2.98 6.55
N ALA A 94 -3.13 4.25 6.77
CA ALA A 94 -4.12 5.32 6.83
C ALA A 94 -3.65 6.51 6.01
N THR A 95 -4.58 7.15 5.31
CA THR A 95 -4.29 8.35 4.52
C THR A 95 -5.52 9.24 4.44
N ASP A 96 -5.29 10.54 4.39
CA ASP A 96 -6.34 11.54 4.16
C ASP A 96 -6.21 12.20 2.79
N GLY A 97 -5.34 11.68 1.93
CA GLY A 97 -5.08 12.25 0.60
C GLY A 97 -3.99 13.30 0.60
N ASP A 98 -3.51 13.70 1.78
CA ASP A 98 -2.43 14.66 1.94
C ASP A 98 -1.25 14.02 2.64
N SER A 99 -1.51 13.30 3.74
CA SER A 99 -0.53 12.52 4.47
C SER A 99 -0.80 11.04 4.28
N PHE A 100 0.25 10.21 4.38
CA PHE A 100 0.17 8.78 4.17
C PHE A 100 1.05 8.12 5.23
N GLN A 101 0.47 7.22 6.01
CA GLN A 101 1.22 6.49 7.04
C GLN A 101 0.87 5.01 7.01
N ALA A 102 1.86 4.17 7.19
CA ALA A 102 1.66 2.73 7.19
C ALA A 102 2.67 2.06 8.11
N GLU A 103 2.31 0.86 8.60
CA GLU A 103 3.20 0.06 9.42
C GLU A 103 3.20 -1.38 8.92
N ASP A 104 4.37 -2.00 8.97
CA ASP A 104 4.54 -3.43 8.69
C ASP A 104 4.46 -4.15 10.04
N LEU A 105 3.36 -4.83 10.29
CA LEU A 105 3.13 -5.49 11.59
C LEU A 105 3.99 -6.73 11.76
N SER A 106 4.47 -7.32 10.68
CA SER A 106 5.31 -8.51 10.77
C SER A 106 6.78 -8.17 10.82
N GLY A 107 7.21 -7.14 10.08
CA GLY A 107 8.62 -6.76 10.03
C GLY A 107 8.98 -5.58 10.91
N GLY A 108 8.00 -4.81 11.36
CA GLY A 108 8.23 -3.69 12.27
C GLY A 108 8.62 -2.38 11.61
N GLY A 109 8.65 -2.29 10.28
CA GLY A 109 8.98 -1.04 9.60
C GLY A 109 7.79 -0.10 9.52
N THR A 110 8.06 1.18 9.26
CA THR A 110 7.01 2.20 9.13
C THR A 110 7.32 3.10 7.94
N VAL A 111 6.24 3.66 7.36
CA VAL A 111 6.33 4.68 6.31
C VAL A 111 5.47 5.86 6.75
N ALA A 112 6.02 7.08 6.63
CA ALA A 112 5.27 8.30 6.87
C ALA A 112 5.74 9.33 5.84
N CYS A 113 4.85 9.74 4.96
CA CYS A 113 5.21 10.63 3.85
C CYS A 113 3.98 11.39 3.36
N ALA A 114 4.19 12.30 2.42
CA ALA A 114 3.06 12.96 1.73
C ALA A 114 2.38 11.93 0.82
N TYR A 115 1.08 12.09 0.63
CA TYR A 115 0.34 11.19 -0.25
C TYR A 115 0.95 11.13 -1.65
N SER A 116 1.40 12.26 -2.17
CA SER A 116 2.00 12.33 -3.51
C SER A 116 3.32 11.55 -3.61
N GLU A 117 3.92 11.20 -2.48
CA GLU A 117 5.21 10.52 -2.43
C GLU A 117 5.10 9.03 -2.11
N PHE A 118 3.87 8.53 -1.82
CA PHE A 118 3.77 7.13 -1.42
C PHE A 118 4.24 6.15 -2.51
N PRO A 119 4.18 6.46 -3.81
CA PRO A 119 4.72 5.54 -4.81
C PRO A 119 6.22 5.28 -4.65
N ASP A 120 6.95 6.21 -4.05
CA ASP A 120 8.39 6.01 -3.81
C ASP A 120 8.64 4.92 -2.76
N HIS A 121 7.60 4.54 -2.02
CA HIS A 121 7.69 3.53 -0.97
C HIS A 121 6.96 2.25 -1.36
N PHE A 122 6.71 2.04 -2.65
CA PHE A 122 5.96 0.87 -3.10
C PHE A 122 6.62 -0.44 -2.67
N GLY A 123 7.94 -0.45 -2.56
CA GLY A 123 8.69 -1.63 -2.15
C GLY A 123 8.35 -2.12 -0.74
N PHE A 124 7.90 -1.21 0.11
CA PHE A 124 7.49 -1.54 1.47
C PHE A 124 6.30 -2.52 1.46
N PHE A 125 5.44 -2.41 0.47
CA PHE A 125 4.20 -3.18 0.40
C PHE A 125 4.27 -4.39 -0.54
N LEU A 126 5.43 -4.70 -1.11
CA LEU A 126 5.55 -5.81 -2.06
C LEU A 126 5.05 -7.16 -1.52
N PRO A 127 5.14 -7.46 -0.23
CA PRO A 127 4.54 -8.69 0.28
C PRO A 127 3.04 -8.81 0.02
N LEU A 128 2.33 -7.71 -0.19
CA LEU A 128 0.90 -7.76 -0.54
C LEU A 128 0.68 -8.43 -1.89
N ALA A 129 1.68 -8.38 -2.77
CA ALA A 129 1.63 -9.02 -4.08
C ALA A 129 2.36 -10.36 -4.09
N GLY A 130 2.76 -10.86 -2.91
CA GLY A 130 3.45 -12.13 -2.80
C GLY A 130 4.94 -12.05 -3.08
N ILE A 131 5.51 -10.86 -3.19
CA ILE A 131 6.93 -10.68 -3.46
C ILE A 131 7.64 -10.44 -2.14
N THR A 132 8.29 -11.48 -1.61
CA THR A 132 8.82 -11.42 -0.26
C THR A 132 10.32 -11.63 -0.16
N THR A 133 11.00 -11.99 -1.24
CA THR A 133 12.44 -12.21 -1.18
C THR A 133 13.18 -11.05 -1.82
N VAL A 134 14.34 -10.75 -1.27
CA VAL A 134 15.19 -9.69 -1.82
C VAL A 134 15.59 -10.01 -3.25
N GLU A 135 15.82 -11.28 -3.54
CA GLU A 135 16.22 -11.71 -4.86
C GLU A 135 15.13 -11.45 -5.90
N GLN A 136 13.87 -11.77 -5.55
CA GLN A 136 12.74 -11.50 -6.45
C GLN A 136 12.62 -10.01 -6.74
N ILE A 137 12.78 -9.18 -5.72
CA ILE A 137 12.69 -7.74 -5.87
C ILE A 137 13.80 -7.25 -6.79
N ARG A 138 15.01 -7.74 -6.59
CA ARG A 138 16.17 -7.32 -7.36
C ARG A 138 16.03 -7.69 -8.83
N GLU A 139 15.65 -8.92 -9.10
CA GLU A 139 15.51 -9.36 -10.48
C GLU A 139 14.48 -8.56 -11.25
N SER A 140 13.40 -8.21 -10.59
CA SER A 140 12.34 -7.47 -11.25
C SER A 140 12.66 -6.00 -11.44
N SER A 141 13.49 -5.42 -10.57
CA SER A 141 13.75 -3.99 -10.59
C SER A 141 14.92 -3.58 -11.45
N PHE A 142 15.95 -4.39 -11.52
CA PHE A 142 17.17 -3.99 -12.18
C PHE A 142 17.08 -3.85 -13.68
N ASP A 143 16.15 -4.54 -14.28
CA ASP A 143 15.97 -4.40 -15.72
C ASP A 143 15.56 -3.00 -16.11
N ILE A 144 15.13 -2.21 -15.14
CA ILE A 144 14.73 -0.84 -15.39
C ILE A 144 15.81 0.12 -15.03
N LYS A 145 16.50 -0.13 -13.95
CA LYS A 145 17.39 0.84 -13.41
C LYS A 145 18.56 1.15 -14.25
N ALA A 146 18.91 0.28 -15.04
CA ALA A 146 19.98 0.56 -15.94
C ALA A 146 19.68 1.78 -16.74
N THR A 147 18.45 2.21 -16.75
CA THR A 147 18.08 3.35 -17.51
C THR A 147 17.51 4.40 -16.63
N GLY A 148 17.50 4.72 -16.07
CA GLY A 148 17.01 5.64 -15.40
C GLY A 148 15.92 6.16 -15.00
N ARG A 149 15.74 5.83 -14.94
CA ARG A 149 15.39 6.24 -14.28
C ARG A 149 15.71 6.26 -13.79
N LEU A 150 15.63 5.70 -13.86
CA LEU A 150 15.90 5.77 -13.18
C LEU A 150 16.33 6.20 -12.84
N ASN A 151 16.48 6.21 -13.00
CA ASN A 151 16.93 6.58 -12.45
C ASN A 151 17.02 7.23 -11.89
N ARG A 152 16.50 7.34 -11.58
CA ARG A 152 16.47 7.82 -10.77
C ARG A 152 16.73 7.59 -9.93
N LEU A 153 16.56 6.62 -9.83
CA LEU A 153 16.75 6.38 -9.11
C LEU A 153 17.43 6.13 -8.91
N TYR A 154 17.32 5.68 -9.23
CA TYR A 154 17.92 5.43 -8.88
C TYR A 154 18.73 5.89 -8.94
N VAL A 155 18.50 6.07 -9.26
CA VAL A 155 19.10 6.53 -9.27
C VAL A 155 19.38 7.02 -8.60
N GLU A 156 19.00 6.93 -8.18
CA GLU A 156 19.21 7.31 -7.57
C GLU A 156 19.64 6.85 -6.90
N LEU A 157 19.38 5.90 -6.94
CA LEU A 157 19.77 5.41 -6.37
C LEU A 157 20.67 5.42 -6.54
N LEU A 158 20.58 5.26 -7.13
CA LEU A 158 21.21 5.45 -7.36
C LEU A 158 21.62 6.43 -7.39
N LYS A 159 21.23 6.81 -7.37
CA LYS A 159 21.41 7.68 -7.36
C LYS A 159 21.87 7.89 -6.83
N ILE A 160 21.71 7.09 -6.88
CA ILE A 160 21.85 7.20 -6.62
C ILE A 160 22.42 7.01 -6.65
N VAL A 161 22.35 6.63 -6.95
CA VAL A 161 22.58 6.65 -7.16
C VAL A 161 22.92 6.80 -7.07
#